data_cc6dbe5032c51bf07d0cd61bb80fb738
#
_entry.id   cc6dbe5032c51bf07d0cd61bb80fb738
#
_cell.length_a   1.000
_cell.length_b   1.000
_cell.length_c   1.000
_cell.angle_alpha   90.00
_cell.angle_beta   90.00
_cell.angle_gamma   90.00
#
_symmetry.space_group_name_H-M   'P 1'
#
loop_
_entity.id
_entity.type
_entity.pdbx_description
1 polymer ?
#
loop_
_entity_poly.entity_id
_entity_poly.type
_entity_poly.pdbx_seq_one_letter_code
_entity_poly.pdbx_strand_id
1 'polypeptide(L)'
;MHEWIARDGGSEKVLDEFVRTFPDADVLCLWDDADRYPGRTVHESGLARTPLRRSKALALSAMPYVWRRRPGSYDFALVSSHCFAHHVTFRGAPSGFEKFVYVHTPARYLWNPELDDRGASLAVRCAAPPLRALDRRRAREGAHFAANSDFVRRRIERSWDVEARVIFPPVETARISSVPDWRDELSAAESALLEGLPETFVLGASRFVPYKRLDWVIRAADLAGVPAVIAGSGPEEGRLRQLADEATVPVHVLARPSDALLYALYQQAHVYVFPAVEDFGIMPVEARAAGARVVVNALGGAGETVAEGVDGLCFREDRVEAVAECIAAIDGVPKGRNEAVAALSSENFRQHIRDWVGEGIGTA
;
A
#
# COMPACT_ATOMS: atom_id res chain seq x y z
N MET A 1 -17.07 -4.36 2.31
CA MET A 1 -17.08 -4.66 0.84
C MET A 1 -15.72 -4.41 0.25
N HIS A 2 -15.35 -5.15 -0.81
CA HIS A 2 -14.04 -5.04 -1.46
C HIS A 2 -14.14 -5.39 -2.95
N GLU A 3 -13.23 -4.90 -3.83
CA GLU A 3 -13.32 -5.22 -5.27
C GLU A 3 -13.19 -6.72 -5.54
N TRP A 4 -12.04 -7.28 -5.27
CA TRP A 4 -11.73 -8.72 -5.35
C TRP A 4 -10.80 -9.09 -4.22
N ILE A 5 -10.89 -10.30 -3.73
CA ILE A 5 -10.05 -10.78 -2.62
C ILE A 5 -8.91 -11.61 -3.20
N ALA A 6 -7.68 -11.11 -3.06
CA ALA A 6 -6.47 -11.80 -3.46
C ALA A 6 -5.77 -12.42 -2.23
N ARG A 7 -4.80 -13.32 -2.47
CA ARG A 7 -4.05 -13.96 -1.38
C ARG A 7 -3.24 -12.95 -0.59
N ASP A 8 -2.57 -12.02 -1.30
CA ASP A 8 -1.68 -11.04 -0.72
C ASP A 8 -1.95 -9.65 -1.31
N GLY A 9 -1.93 -8.62 -0.45
CA GLY A 9 -2.09 -7.23 -0.86
C GLY A 9 -2.30 -6.30 0.32
N GLY A 10 -1.95 -5.03 0.16
CA GLY A 10 -2.17 -4.01 1.17
C GLY A 10 -3.64 -3.67 1.38
N SER A 11 -4.46 -3.79 0.34
CA SER A 11 -5.91 -3.58 0.42
C SER A 11 -6.62 -4.70 1.17
N GLU A 12 -6.11 -5.92 1.07
CA GLU A 12 -6.61 -7.08 1.78
C GLU A 12 -6.31 -6.99 3.29
N LYS A 13 -5.16 -6.43 3.69
CA LYS A 13 -4.87 -6.11 5.11
C LYS A 13 -5.92 -5.15 5.69
N VAL A 14 -6.34 -4.14 4.92
CA VAL A 14 -7.43 -3.23 5.32
C VAL A 14 -8.76 -3.98 5.46
N LEU A 15 -9.09 -4.85 4.51
CA LEU A 15 -10.30 -5.67 4.58
C LEU A 15 -10.28 -6.59 5.82
N ASP A 16 -9.15 -7.19 6.15
CA ASP A 16 -8.98 -8.00 7.37
C ASP A 16 -9.32 -7.20 8.62
N GLU A 17 -8.83 -5.96 8.71
CA GLU A 17 -9.13 -5.11 9.85
C GLU A 17 -10.58 -4.64 9.88
N PHE A 18 -11.24 -4.45 8.74
CA PHE A 18 -12.68 -4.20 8.68
C PHE A 18 -13.48 -5.38 9.22
N VAL A 19 -13.10 -6.60 8.82
CA VAL A 19 -13.74 -7.84 9.30
C VAL A 19 -13.52 -8.06 10.81
N ARG A 20 -12.35 -7.68 11.34
CA ARG A 20 -12.05 -7.70 12.77
C ARG A 20 -12.82 -6.63 13.55
N THR A 21 -13.02 -5.45 12.93
CA THR A 21 -13.74 -4.33 13.54
C THR A 21 -15.25 -4.60 13.62
N PHE A 22 -15.81 -5.23 12.58
CA PHE A 22 -17.23 -5.58 12.48
C PHE A 22 -17.38 -7.09 12.19
N PRO A 23 -17.26 -7.94 13.23
CA PRO A 23 -17.21 -9.40 13.05
C PRO A 23 -18.51 -10.00 12.51
N ASP A 24 -19.64 -9.34 12.69
CA ASP A 24 -20.96 -9.80 12.22
C ASP A 24 -21.34 -9.28 10.83
N ALA A 25 -20.49 -8.44 10.21
CA ALA A 25 -20.77 -7.87 8.90
C ALA A 25 -20.62 -8.90 7.77
N ASP A 26 -21.51 -8.85 6.79
CA ASP A 26 -21.39 -9.59 5.54
C ASP A 26 -20.20 -9.09 4.71
N VAL A 27 -19.48 -10.01 4.08
CA VAL A 27 -18.40 -9.68 3.14
C VAL A 27 -18.91 -9.79 1.71
N LEU A 28 -18.88 -8.69 0.96
CA LEU A 28 -19.28 -8.65 -0.44
C LEU A 28 -18.09 -8.28 -1.33
N CYS A 29 -17.89 -9.01 -2.43
CA CYS A 29 -16.82 -8.73 -3.40
C CYS A 29 -17.26 -9.04 -4.85
N LEU A 30 -16.42 -8.69 -5.82
CA LEU A 30 -16.61 -9.11 -7.21
C LEU A 30 -16.34 -10.61 -7.35
N TRP A 31 -15.23 -11.08 -6.80
CA TRP A 31 -14.83 -12.50 -6.69
C TRP A 31 -13.79 -12.67 -5.59
N ASP A 32 -13.67 -13.89 -5.06
CA ASP A 32 -12.66 -14.31 -4.09
C ASP A 32 -11.71 -15.35 -4.74
N ASP A 33 -10.42 -15.02 -4.85
CA ASP A 33 -9.37 -15.91 -5.36
C ASP A 33 -8.55 -16.56 -4.24
N ALA A 34 -8.87 -16.23 -2.96
CA ALA A 34 -8.03 -16.58 -1.83
C ALA A 34 -8.67 -17.52 -0.82
N ASP A 35 -10.01 -17.62 -0.80
CA ASP A 35 -10.78 -18.26 0.29
C ASP A 35 -10.30 -17.75 1.67
N ARG A 36 -10.19 -16.41 1.77
CA ARG A 36 -9.51 -15.75 2.89
C ARG A 36 -10.25 -15.84 4.22
N TYR A 37 -11.56 -16.04 4.17
CA TYR A 37 -12.43 -16.04 5.37
C TYR A 37 -13.15 -17.38 5.53
N PRO A 38 -12.44 -18.49 5.84
CA PRO A 38 -13.06 -19.78 6.02
C PRO A 38 -14.09 -19.74 7.15
N GLY A 39 -15.25 -20.31 6.93
CA GLY A 39 -16.37 -20.31 7.89
C GLY A 39 -17.24 -19.04 7.87
N ARG A 40 -16.94 -18.06 7.01
CA ARG A 40 -17.75 -16.86 6.77
C ARG A 40 -18.33 -16.88 5.35
N THR A 41 -19.57 -16.45 5.22
CA THR A 41 -20.18 -16.31 3.89
C THR A 41 -19.61 -15.07 3.18
N VAL A 42 -18.94 -15.28 2.04
CA VAL A 42 -18.50 -14.24 1.13
C VAL A 42 -19.46 -14.16 -0.06
N HIS A 43 -20.12 -13.03 -0.23
CA HIS A 43 -21.09 -12.82 -1.30
C HIS A 43 -20.39 -12.30 -2.57
N GLU A 44 -20.06 -13.22 -3.46
CA GLU A 44 -19.49 -12.88 -4.76
C GLU A 44 -20.52 -12.27 -5.71
N SER A 45 -20.05 -11.50 -6.67
CA SER A 45 -20.88 -10.99 -7.77
C SER A 45 -21.08 -12.02 -8.88
N GLY A 46 -21.99 -11.74 -9.81
CA GLY A 46 -22.15 -12.55 -11.02
C GLY A 46 -20.88 -12.62 -11.88
N LEU A 47 -19.95 -11.67 -11.78
CA LEU A 47 -18.67 -11.71 -12.49
C LEU A 47 -17.79 -12.89 -12.08
N ALA A 48 -17.90 -13.37 -10.85
CA ALA A 48 -17.17 -14.53 -10.34
C ALA A 48 -17.35 -15.78 -11.22
N ARG A 49 -18.53 -15.92 -11.84
CA ARG A 49 -18.93 -17.05 -12.68
C ARG A 49 -18.67 -16.83 -14.17
N THR A 50 -18.03 -15.72 -14.55
CA THR A 50 -17.77 -15.37 -15.95
C THR A 50 -16.28 -15.47 -16.27
N PRO A 51 -15.89 -15.64 -17.57
CA PRO A 51 -14.49 -15.56 -17.98
C PRO A 51 -13.80 -14.22 -17.65
N LEU A 52 -14.56 -13.16 -17.41
CA LEU A 52 -14.05 -11.82 -17.04
C LEU A 52 -13.25 -11.84 -15.73
N ARG A 53 -13.52 -12.79 -14.80
CA ARG A 53 -12.71 -12.99 -13.59
C ARG A 53 -11.22 -13.17 -13.90
N ARG A 54 -10.89 -13.82 -15.05
CA ARG A 54 -9.50 -14.11 -15.43
C ARG A 54 -8.73 -12.90 -15.91
N SER A 55 -9.41 -11.80 -16.24
CA SER A 55 -8.78 -10.57 -16.74
C SER A 55 -9.42 -9.34 -16.10
N LYS A 56 -8.73 -8.77 -15.12
CA LYS A 56 -9.16 -7.53 -14.46
C LYS A 56 -9.39 -6.41 -15.46
N ALA A 57 -8.57 -6.31 -16.50
CA ALA A 57 -8.70 -5.29 -17.55
C ALA A 57 -10.02 -5.42 -18.33
N LEU A 58 -10.42 -6.65 -18.71
CA LEU A 58 -11.69 -6.89 -19.41
C LEU A 58 -12.90 -6.68 -18.49
N ALA A 59 -12.76 -7.02 -17.20
CA ALA A 59 -13.83 -6.85 -16.23
C ALA A 59 -14.12 -5.35 -15.91
N LEU A 60 -13.16 -4.45 -16.14
CA LEU A 60 -13.29 -3.03 -15.82
C LEU A 60 -14.54 -2.36 -16.40
N SER A 61 -14.92 -2.70 -17.62
CA SER A 61 -16.10 -2.12 -18.27
C SER A 61 -17.41 -2.55 -17.61
N ALA A 62 -17.45 -3.72 -16.98
CA ALA A 62 -18.64 -4.26 -16.32
C ALA A 62 -18.73 -3.87 -14.84
N MET A 63 -17.59 -3.64 -14.16
CA MET A 63 -17.53 -3.37 -12.71
C MET A 63 -18.45 -2.22 -12.26
N PRO A 64 -18.51 -1.05 -12.95
CA PRO A 64 -19.38 0.06 -12.54
C PRO A 64 -20.85 -0.30 -12.47
N TYR A 65 -21.29 -1.26 -13.28
CA TYR A 65 -22.68 -1.71 -13.35
C TYR A 65 -22.99 -2.83 -12.37
N VAL A 66 -22.04 -3.75 -12.15
CA VAL A 66 -22.19 -4.89 -11.24
C VAL A 66 -22.37 -4.44 -9.79
N TRP A 67 -21.76 -3.34 -9.39
CA TRP A 67 -21.92 -2.75 -8.07
C TRP A 67 -23.31 -2.14 -7.81
N ARG A 68 -24.06 -1.87 -8.85
CA ARG A 68 -25.37 -1.19 -8.71
C ARG A 68 -26.48 -2.16 -8.34
N ARG A 69 -27.37 -1.69 -7.44
CA ARG A 69 -28.59 -2.38 -7.05
C ARG A 69 -28.35 -3.81 -6.55
N ARG A 70 -27.29 -3.99 -5.73
CA ARG A 70 -27.04 -5.26 -5.07
C ARG A 70 -28.24 -5.67 -4.21
N PRO A 71 -28.57 -6.97 -4.12
CA PRO A 71 -29.56 -7.43 -3.17
C PRO A 71 -29.04 -7.28 -1.75
N GLY A 72 -29.94 -7.02 -0.81
CA GLY A 72 -29.65 -6.91 0.62
C GLY A 72 -30.20 -5.63 1.23
N SER A 73 -30.43 -5.67 2.52
CA SER A 73 -30.81 -4.54 3.36
C SER A 73 -29.78 -4.49 4.50
N TYR A 74 -29.04 -3.40 4.60
CA TYR A 74 -27.97 -3.20 5.56
C TYR A 74 -28.15 -1.82 6.20
N ASP A 75 -27.72 -1.68 7.45
CA ASP A 75 -27.76 -0.39 8.17
C ASP A 75 -26.72 0.57 7.58
N PHE A 76 -25.54 0.04 7.21
CA PHE A 76 -24.49 0.79 6.52
C PHE A 76 -23.64 -0.12 5.62
N ALA A 77 -22.82 0.48 4.78
CA ALA A 77 -21.79 -0.21 4.02
C ALA A 77 -20.41 0.41 4.27
N LEU A 78 -19.44 -0.42 4.71
CA LEU A 78 -18.04 -0.06 4.76
C LEU A 78 -17.32 -0.65 3.54
N VAL A 79 -16.76 0.22 2.69
CA VAL A 79 -16.23 -0.11 1.37
C VAL A 79 -14.74 0.15 1.33
N SER A 80 -13.93 -0.87 1.05
CA SER A 80 -12.51 -0.75 0.71
C SER A 80 -12.40 -0.63 -0.81
N SER A 81 -12.03 0.55 -1.32
CA SER A 81 -12.09 0.87 -2.75
C SER A 81 -10.74 1.24 -3.33
N HIS A 82 -10.37 0.57 -4.42
CA HIS A 82 -9.22 0.92 -5.27
C HIS A 82 -9.55 0.92 -6.76
N CYS A 83 -10.85 0.73 -7.07
CA CYS A 83 -11.38 0.73 -8.42
C CYS A 83 -12.77 1.37 -8.45
N PHE A 84 -13.85 0.59 -8.41
CA PHE A 84 -15.24 1.03 -8.53
C PHE A 84 -16.17 0.53 -7.41
N ALA A 85 -15.67 -0.07 -6.33
CA ALA A 85 -16.51 -0.57 -5.24
C ALA A 85 -17.36 0.54 -4.60
N HIS A 86 -16.87 1.78 -4.60
CA HIS A 86 -17.63 2.94 -4.12
C HIS A 86 -18.92 3.23 -4.93
N HIS A 87 -19.08 2.63 -6.11
CA HIS A 87 -20.33 2.72 -6.90
C HIS A 87 -21.49 1.91 -6.31
N VAL A 88 -21.25 1.13 -5.24
CA VAL A 88 -22.26 0.25 -4.69
C VAL A 88 -23.52 0.98 -4.27
N THR A 89 -24.65 0.33 -4.56
CA THR A 89 -25.98 0.66 -4.01
C THR A 89 -26.77 -0.61 -3.76
N PHE A 90 -27.67 -0.58 -2.80
CA PHE A 90 -28.54 -1.70 -2.44
C PHE A 90 -30.00 -1.44 -2.81
N ARG A 91 -30.72 -2.50 -3.20
CA ARG A 91 -32.14 -2.38 -3.54
C ARG A 91 -33.04 -2.19 -2.32
N GLY A 92 -32.64 -2.76 -1.18
CA GLY A 92 -33.38 -2.75 0.06
C GLY A 92 -32.81 -1.78 1.11
N ALA A 93 -32.00 -0.81 0.70
CA ALA A 93 -31.41 0.14 1.64
C ALA A 93 -32.51 0.91 2.39
N PRO A 94 -32.49 0.95 3.73
CA PRO A 94 -33.44 1.74 4.53
C PRO A 94 -33.20 3.25 4.34
N SER A 95 -34.16 4.07 4.84
CA SER A 95 -34.08 5.53 4.85
C SER A 95 -32.99 5.97 5.79
N GLY A 96 -32.02 5.89 6.03
CA GLY A 96 -30.92 6.18 6.98
C GLY A 96 -29.68 5.33 6.67
N PHE A 97 -29.67 4.69 5.50
CA PHE A 97 -28.51 3.92 5.05
C PHE A 97 -27.33 4.84 4.76
N GLU A 98 -26.22 4.59 5.44
CA GLU A 98 -24.98 5.33 5.27
C GLU A 98 -23.91 4.49 4.54
N LYS A 99 -23.11 5.16 3.72
CA LYS A 99 -22.03 4.53 2.97
C LYS A 99 -20.70 5.17 3.33
N PHE A 100 -19.77 4.36 3.85
CA PHE A 100 -18.41 4.73 4.21
C PHE A 100 -17.44 4.12 3.20
N VAL A 101 -16.63 4.94 2.54
CA VAL A 101 -15.71 4.51 1.49
C VAL A 101 -14.28 4.84 1.88
N TYR A 102 -13.53 3.82 2.25
CA TYR A 102 -12.09 3.89 2.45
C TYR A 102 -11.38 3.72 1.10
N VAL A 103 -10.73 4.75 0.65
CA VAL A 103 -10.14 4.83 -0.70
C VAL A 103 -8.64 4.58 -0.62
N HIS A 104 -8.16 3.50 -1.24
CA HIS A 104 -6.73 3.25 -1.41
C HIS A 104 -6.14 4.19 -2.46
N THR A 105 -6.87 4.40 -3.53
CA THR A 105 -6.60 5.39 -4.58
C THR A 105 -7.80 5.43 -5.54
N PRO A 106 -8.14 6.54 -6.17
CA PRO A 106 -8.95 6.54 -7.39
C PRO A 106 -8.28 5.69 -8.46
N ALA A 107 -9.07 4.94 -9.24
CA ALA A 107 -8.57 3.97 -10.22
C ALA A 107 -7.38 4.52 -11.05
N ARG A 108 -6.15 4.09 -10.76
CA ARG A 108 -4.91 4.66 -11.30
C ARG A 108 -4.89 4.64 -12.83
N TYR A 109 -5.22 3.50 -13.45
CA TYR A 109 -5.26 3.37 -14.91
C TYR A 109 -6.27 4.33 -15.58
N LEU A 110 -7.22 4.85 -14.82
CA LEU A 110 -8.22 5.80 -15.29
C LEU A 110 -7.80 7.25 -15.02
N TRP A 111 -7.34 7.55 -13.80
CA TRP A 111 -7.08 8.91 -13.34
C TRP A 111 -5.61 9.33 -13.41
N ASN A 112 -4.68 8.37 -13.31
CA ASN A 112 -3.23 8.58 -13.35
C ASN A 112 -2.57 7.50 -14.21
N PRO A 113 -2.86 7.44 -15.53
CA PRO A 113 -2.38 6.37 -16.41
C PRO A 113 -0.85 6.33 -16.53
N GLU A 114 -0.16 7.41 -16.21
CA GLU A 114 1.29 7.49 -16.15
C GLU A 114 1.92 6.64 -15.02
N LEU A 115 1.12 6.29 -14.02
CA LEU A 115 1.54 5.45 -12.88
C LEU A 115 1.10 3.99 -13.01
N ASP A 116 0.48 3.61 -14.15
CA ASP A 116 -0.06 2.26 -14.32
C ASP A 116 -0.04 1.87 -15.80
N ASP A 117 0.80 0.91 -16.17
CA ASP A 117 0.97 0.42 -17.55
C ASP A 117 -0.34 -0.01 -18.22
N ARG A 118 -1.34 -0.41 -17.42
CA ARG A 118 -2.69 -0.77 -17.91
C ARG A 118 -3.42 0.43 -18.51
N GLY A 119 -3.07 1.65 -18.13
CA GLY A 119 -3.61 2.90 -18.70
C GLY A 119 -3.05 3.27 -20.07
N ALA A 120 -1.96 2.64 -20.50
CA ALA A 120 -1.25 3.00 -21.74
C ALA A 120 -1.98 2.56 -23.01
N SER A 121 -2.91 1.59 -22.96
CA SER A 121 -3.58 1.08 -24.14
C SER A 121 -4.52 2.13 -24.78
N LEU A 122 -4.54 2.18 -26.11
CA LEU A 122 -5.40 3.11 -26.86
C LEU A 122 -6.90 2.93 -26.50
N ALA A 123 -7.35 1.70 -26.30
CA ALA A 123 -8.71 1.38 -25.91
C ALA A 123 -9.09 1.98 -24.56
N VAL A 124 -8.21 1.89 -23.57
CA VAL A 124 -8.41 2.52 -22.25
C VAL A 124 -8.43 4.04 -22.38
N ARG A 125 -7.54 4.64 -23.16
CA ARG A 125 -7.51 6.09 -23.40
C ARG A 125 -8.79 6.61 -24.02
N CYS A 126 -9.36 5.90 -25.00
CA CYS A 126 -10.64 6.27 -25.62
C CYS A 126 -11.84 6.09 -24.67
N ALA A 127 -11.82 5.06 -23.82
CA ALA A 127 -12.88 4.80 -22.86
C ALA A 127 -12.77 5.67 -21.57
N ALA A 128 -11.63 6.28 -21.31
CA ALA A 128 -11.39 7.02 -20.08
C ALA A 128 -12.32 8.23 -19.85
N PRO A 129 -12.61 9.10 -20.83
CA PRO A 129 -13.46 10.27 -20.57
C PRO A 129 -14.87 9.91 -20.08
N PRO A 130 -15.65 9.04 -20.73
CA PRO A 130 -16.98 8.67 -20.24
C PRO A 130 -16.91 7.91 -18.91
N LEU A 131 -15.87 7.07 -18.68
CA LEU A 131 -15.67 6.37 -17.41
C LEU A 131 -15.33 7.34 -16.27
N ARG A 132 -14.49 8.36 -16.51
CA ARG A 132 -14.19 9.42 -15.52
C ARG A 132 -15.46 10.22 -15.16
N ALA A 133 -16.27 10.56 -16.15
CA ALA A 133 -17.53 11.26 -15.90
C ALA A 133 -18.51 10.42 -15.07
N LEU A 134 -18.62 9.12 -15.38
CA LEU A 134 -19.43 8.17 -14.62
C LEU A 134 -18.89 8.02 -13.19
N ASP A 135 -17.60 7.82 -13.04
CA ASP A 135 -16.91 7.60 -11.77
C ASP A 135 -17.10 8.80 -10.83
N ARG A 136 -16.85 10.02 -11.34
CA ARG A 136 -17.09 11.28 -10.62
C ARG A 136 -18.55 11.45 -10.21
N ARG A 137 -19.48 11.16 -11.11
CA ARG A 137 -20.92 11.22 -10.81
C ARG A 137 -21.29 10.26 -9.67
N ARG A 138 -20.75 9.03 -9.67
CA ARG A 138 -21.05 8.01 -8.66
C ARG A 138 -20.45 8.34 -7.30
N ALA A 139 -19.26 8.91 -7.24
CA ALA A 139 -18.67 9.38 -5.99
C ALA A 139 -19.53 10.44 -5.31
N ARG A 140 -20.24 11.28 -6.08
CA ARG A 140 -21.13 12.35 -5.58
C ARG A 140 -22.54 11.89 -5.19
N GLU A 141 -22.86 10.60 -5.25
CA GLU A 141 -24.19 10.07 -4.86
C GLU A 141 -24.38 9.93 -3.33
N GLY A 142 -23.57 10.58 -2.52
CA GLY A 142 -23.62 10.52 -1.06
C GLY A 142 -22.80 9.35 -0.53
N ALA A 143 -21.71 9.67 0.15
CA ALA A 143 -20.89 8.75 0.93
C ALA A 143 -19.97 9.57 1.82
N HIS A 144 -19.54 8.98 2.95
CA HIS A 144 -18.43 9.44 3.74
C HIS A 144 -17.14 8.86 3.15
N PHE A 145 -16.16 9.71 2.84
CA PHE A 145 -14.90 9.25 2.26
C PHE A 145 -13.76 9.36 3.27
N ALA A 146 -12.91 8.34 3.30
CA ALA A 146 -11.60 8.37 3.95
C ALA A 146 -10.52 7.92 2.96
N ALA A 147 -9.39 8.62 2.98
CA ALA A 147 -8.20 8.32 2.19
C ALA A 147 -7.13 7.70 3.08
N ASN A 148 -6.29 6.83 2.51
CA ASN A 148 -5.17 6.21 3.22
C ASN A 148 -3.97 7.16 3.45
N SER A 149 -3.99 8.38 2.89
CA SER A 149 -2.98 9.42 3.02
C SER A 149 -3.53 10.77 2.57
N ASP A 150 -2.87 11.86 2.91
CA ASP A 150 -3.20 13.18 2.38
C ASP A 150 -2.93 13.27 0.86
N PHE A 151 -1.93 12.55 0.39
CA PHE A 151 -1.65 12.40 -1.03
C PHE A 151 -2.84 11.81 -1.81
N VAL A 152 -3.47 10.77 -1.28
CA VAL A 152 -4.68 10.18 -1.88
C VAL A 152 -5.90 11.07 -1.65
N ARG A 153 -6.04 11.74 -0.51
CA ARG A 153 -7.10 12.72 -0.26
C ARG A 153 -7.13 13.80 -1.34
N ARG A 154 -5.96 14.39 -1.66
CA ARG A 154 -5.85 15.37 -2.76
C ARG A 154 -6.19 14.79 -4.13
N ARG A 155 -5.92 13.49 -4.37
CA ARG A 155 -6.36 12.80 -5.60
C ARG A 155 -7.87 12.63 -5.65
N ILE A 156 -8.51 12.29 -4.53
CA ILE A 156 -9.98 12.19 -4.41
C ILE A 156 -10.61 13.54 -4.77
N GLU A 157 -10.14 14.63 -4.18
CA GLU A 157 -10.63 15.98 -4.47
C GLU A 157 -10.52 16.32 -5.96
N ARG A 158 -9.34 16.10 -6.57
CA ARG A 158 -9.10 16.38 -8.00
C ARG A 158 -9.94 15.50 -8.93
N SER A 159 -10.09 14.22 -8.60
CA SER A 159 -10.75 13.24 -9.46
C SER A 159 -12.26 13.29 -9.33
N TRP A 160 -12.78 13.34 -8.12
CA TRP A 160 -14.21 13.17 -7.83
C TRP A 160 -14.88 14.46 -7.35
N ASP A 161 -14.08 15.46 -6.90
CA ASP A 161 -14.57 16.71 -6.32
C ASP A 161 -15.48 16.45 -5.10
N VAL A 162 -14.97 15.64 -4.18
CA VAL A 162 -15.57 15.32 -2.88
C VAL A 162 -14.52 15.43 -1.79
N GLU A 163 -14.97 15.76 -0.58
CA GLU A 163 -14.11 15.80 0.59
C GLU A 163 -13.84 14.39 1.12
N ALA A 164 -12.66 14.19 1.71
CA ALA A 164 -12.29 12.97 2.39
C ALA A 164 -11.45 13.29 3.63
N ARG A 165 -11.64 12.53 4.70
CA ARG A 165 -10.71 12.56 5.85
C ARG A 165 -9.51 11.65 5.58
N VAL A 166 -8.44 11.80 6.34
CA VAL A 166 -7.29 10.89 6.28
C VAL A 166 -7.42 9.89 7.44
N ILE A 167 -7.35 8.59 7.10
CA ILE A 167 -7.19 7.49 8.05
C ILE A 167 -6.06 6.63 7.50
N PHE A 168 -4.89 6.66 8.12
CA PHE A 168 -3.75 5.86 7.69
C PHE A 168 -4.06 4.36 7.76
N PRO A 169 -3.57 3.52 6.81
CA PRO A 169 -3.86 2.10 6.77
C PRO A 169 -3.18 1.34 7.91
N PRO A 170 -3.68 0.14 8.24
CA PRO A 170 -3.13 -0.67 9.32
C PRO A 170 -1.74 -1.19 8.97
N VAL A 171 -0.80 -1.07 9.91
CA VAL A 171 0.53 -1.68 9.85
C VAL A 171 0.76 -2.50 11.12
N GLU A 172 1.40 -3.66 11.00
CA GLU A 172 1.70 -4.58 12.11
C GLU A 172 2.83 -4.05 13.02
N THR A 173 2.81 -2.74 13.31
CA THR A 173 3.90 -2.05 14.03
C THR A 173 4.15 -2.67 15.41
N ALA A 174 3.10 -3.03 16.14
CA ALA A 174 3.20 -3.64 17.45
C ALA A 174 3.94 -4.99 17.40
N ARG A 175 3.59 -5.87 16.44
CA ARG A 175 4.27 -7.16 16.23
C ARG A 175 5.74 -6.95 15.85
N ILE A 176 6.02 -6.04 14.92
CA ILE A 176 7.38 -5.78 14.47
C ILE A 176 8.24 -5.23 15.60
N SER A 177 7.69 -4.31 16.40
CA SER A 177 8.41 -3.71 17.52
C SER A 177 8.52 -4.63 18.75
N SER A 178 7.70 -5.68 18.88
CA SER A 178 7.76 -6.60 20.04
C SER A 178 8.98 -7.53 20.03
N VAL A 179 9.60 -7.75 18.86
CA VAL A 179 10.79 -8.59 18.75
C VAL A 179 12.04 -7.72 18.92
N PRO A 180 12.83 -7.87 20.00
CA PRO A 180 14.00 -7.03 20.26
C PRO A 180 15.07 -7.16 19.17
N ASP A 181 15.35 -8.37 18.75
CA ASP A 181 16.32 -8.72 17.71
C ASP A 181 15.71 -9.76 16.77
N TRP A 182 15.44 -9.38 15.53
CA TRP A 182 14.87 -10.26 14.53
C TRP A 182 15.85 -11.37 14.06
N ARG A 183 17.13 -11.28 14.42
CA ARG A 183 18.09 -12.36 14.15
C ARG A 183 17.74 -13.64 14.92
N ASP A 184 17.09 -13.52 16.07
CA ASP A 184 16.66 -14.66 16.89
C ASP A 184 15.51 -15.46 16.23
N GLU A 185 14.82 -14.86 15.26
CA GLU A 185 13.69 -15.46 14.52
C GLU A 185 14.11 -16.08 13.18
N LEU A 186 15.41 -16.05 12.84
CA LEU A 186 15.92 -16.54 11.56
C LEU A 186 16.13 -18.05 11.57
N SER A 187 15.91 -18.70 10.44
CA SER A 187 16.41 -20.04 10.19
C SER A 187 17.96 -20.02 10.09
N ALA A 188 18.60 -21.16 10.30
CA ALA A 188 20.06 -21.28 10.18
C ALA A 188 20.59 -20.82 8.80
N ALA A 189 19.83 -21.08 7.72
CA ALA A 189 20.20 -20.65 6.37
C ALA A 189 20.12 -19.13 6.21
N GLU A 190 19.10 -18.48 6.80
CA GLU A 190 18.95 -17.03 6.78
C GLU A 190 19.96 -16.33 7.66
N SER A 191 20.32 -16.91 8.82
CA SER A 191 21.40 -16.42 9.67
C SER A 191 22.73 -16.40 8.92
N ALA A 192 23.10 -17.52 8.29
CA ALA A 192 24.32 -17.61 7.48
C ALA A 192 24.33 -16.63 6.30
N LEU A 193 23.14 -16.39 5.68
CA LEU A 193 22.99 -15.41 4.62
C LEU A 193 23.22 -14.00 5.15
N LEU A 194 22.62 -13.65 6.28
CA LEU A 194 22.74 -12.33 6.90
C LEU A 194 24.18 -12.04 7.36
N GLU A 195 24.87 -13.05 7.93
CA GLU A 195 26.28 -12.98 8.33
C GLU A 195 27.22 -12.78 7.15
N GLY A 196 26.85 -13.27 5.96
CA GLY A 196 27.61 -13.08 4.71
C GLY A 196 27.46 -11.70 4.07
N LEU A 197 26.56 -10.84 4.59
CA LEU A 197 26.38 -9.48 4.08
C LEU A 197 27.40 -8.50 4.70
N PRO A 198 27.67 -7.37 4.04
CA PRO A 198 28.45 -6.30 4.64
C PRO A 198 27.88 -5.85 5.98
N GLU A 199 28.74 -5.50 6.93
CA GLU A 199 28.32 -5.01 8.25
C GLU A 199 27.47 -3.72 8.14
N THR A 200 27.81 -2.86 7.18
CA THR A 200 27.10 -1.61 6.87
C THR A 200 26.66 -1.63 5.43
N PHE A 201 25.37 -1.43 5.18
CA PHE A 201 24.80 -1.37 3.83
C PHE A 201 23.53 -0.49 3.75
N VAL A 202 23.29 0.03 2.57
CA VAL A 202 22.00 0.65 2.18
C VAL A 202 21.04 -0.46 1.78
N LEU A 203 19.84 -0.48 2.33
CA LEU A 203 18.81 -1.45 1.99
C LEU A 203 17.78 -0.86 1.05
N GLY A 204 17.52 -1.54 -0.07
CA GLY A 204 16.34 -1.38 -0.90
C GLY A 204 15.48 -2.63 -0.85
N ALA A 205 14.24 -2.53 -0.43
CA ALA A 205 13.36 -3.70 -0.39
C ALA A 205 11.98 -3.37 -0.95
N SER A 206 11.50 -4.17 -1.91
CA SER A 206 10.16 -4.10 -2.46
C SER A 206 9.94 -5.20 -3.51
N ARG A 207 8.77 -5.18 -4.17
CA ARG A 207 8.59 -5.92 -5.42
C ARG A 207 9.52 -5.35 -6.50
N PHE A 208 10.14 -6.23 -7.28
CA PHE A 208 11.05 -5.82 -8.37
C PHE A 208 10.26 -5.44 -9.63
N VAL A 209 9.68 -4.24 -9.60
CA VAL A 209 8.93 -3.62 -10.69
C VAL A 209 9.43 -2.19 -10.93
N PRO A 210 9.35 -1.65 -12.16
CA PRO A 210 10.02 -0.40 -12.54
C PRO A 210 9.70 0.78 -11.63
N TYR A 211 8.42 1.00 -11.28
CA TYR A 211 8.00 2.16 -10.50
C TYR A 211 8.50 2.16 -9.05
N LYS A 212 9.03 1.02 -8.55
CA LYS A 212 9.68 0.92 -7.23
C LYS A 212 11.08 1.52 -7.21
N ARG A 213 11.68 1.77 -8.36
CA ARG A 213 12.96 2.47 -8.52
C ARG A 213 14.09 1.86 -7.68
N LEU A 214 14.15 0.53 -7.58
CA LEU A 214 15.24 -0.13 -6.84
C LEU A 214 16.60 0.05 -7.51
N ASP A 215 16.64 0.32 -8.81
CA ASP A 215 17.82 0.77 -9.53
C ASP A 215 18.39 2.10 -8.98
N TRP A 216 17.54 2.99 -8.46
CA TRP A 216 17.99 4.21 -7.79
C TRP A 216 18.70 3.93 -6.48
N VAL A 217 18.28 2.89 -5.75
CA VAL A 217 18.95 2.49 -4.51
C VAL A 217 20.36 2.03 -4.78
N ILE A 218 20.56 1.18 -5.82
CA ILE A 218 21.90 0.72 -6.24
C ILE A 218 22.78 1.90 -6.62
N ARG A 219 22.29 2.77 -7.51
CA ARG A 219 23.05 3.92 -8.00
C ARG A 219 23.36 4.94 -6.92
N ALA A 220 22.42 5.20 -6.01
CA ALA A 220 22.64 6.14 -4.91
C ALA A 220 23.63 5.59 -3.89
N ALA A 221 23.58 4.29 -3.61
CA ALA A 221 24.56 3.62 -2.76
C ALA A 221 25.98 3.65 -3.38
N ASP A 222 26.07 3.41 -4.69
CA ASP A 222 27.32 3.50 -5.45
C ASP A 222 27.92 4.92 -5.40
N LEU A 223 27.09 5.96 -5.61
CA LEU A 223 27.50 7.36 -5.48
C LEU A 223 27.93 7.72 -4.06
N ALA A 224 27.28 7.15 -3.05
CA ALA A 224 27.62 7.35 -1.64
C ALA A 224 28.83 6.50 -1.18
N GLY A 225 29.32 5.58 -1.99
CA GLY A 225 30.43 4.68 -1.64
C GLY A 225 30.07 3.65 -0.57
N VAL A 226 28.79 3.27 -0.44
CA VAL A 226 28.29 2.35 0.60
C VAL A 226 27.75 1.08 -0.07
N PRO A 227 28.08 -0.13 0.42
CA PRO A 227 27.48 -1.37 -0.07
C PRO A 227 25.94 -1.34 -0.05
N ALA A 228 25.31 -2.09 -0.96
CA ALA A 228 23.86 -2.17 -1.01
C ALA A 228 23.31 -3.60 -0.91
N VAL A 229 22.15 -3.74 -0.33
CA VAL A 229 21.35 -4.96 -0.33
C VAL A 229 19.99 -4.65 -0.96
N ILE A 230 19.61 -5.41 -1.97
CA ILE A 230 18.33 -5.28 -2.67
C ILE A 230 17.50 -6.54 -2.40
N ALA A 231 16.39 -6.42 -1.71
CA ALA A 231 15.61 -7.55 -1.24
C ALA A 231 14.18 -7.55 -1.84
N GLY A 232 13.72 -8.70 -2.34
CA GLY A 232 12.38 -8.81 -2.91
C GLY A 232 12.26 -9.81 -4.05
N SER A 233 11.29 -9.60 -4.95
CA SER A 233 11.13 -10.42 -6.16
C SER A 233 10.30 -9.70 -7.22
N GLY A 234 10.49 -10.07 -8.48
CA GLY A 234 9.69 -9.55 -9.59
C GLY A 234 10.42 -9.57 -10.93
N PRO A 235 9.77 -9.03 -11.97
CA PRO A 235 10.29 -9.09 -13.34
C PRO A 235 11.61 -8.33 -13.55
N GLU A 236 11.92 -7.33 -12.74
CA GLU A 236 13.18 -6.55 -12.83
C GLU A 236 14.41 -7.25 -12.23
N GLU A 237 14.27 -8.48 -11.69
CA GLU A 237 15.39 -9.16 -10.99
C GLU A 237 16.66 -9.26 -11.86
N GLY A 238 16.54 -9.67 -13.11
CA GLY A 238 17.66 -9.77 -14.03
C GLY A 238 18.37 -8.44 -14.27
N ARG A 239 17.60 -7.36 -14.43
CA ARG A 239 18.14 -6.00 -14.60
C ARG A 239 18.82 -5.50 -13.33
N LEU A 240 18.26 -5.77 -12.16
CA LEU A 240 18.84 -5.37 -10.88
C LEU A 240 20.16 -6.10 -10.61
N ARG A 241 20.26 -7.41 -10.96
CA ARG A 241 21.51 -8.17 -10.86
C ARG A 241 22.58 -7.62 -11.81
N GLN A 242 22.20 -7.29 -13.05
CA GLN A 242 23.14 -6.67 -13.98
C GLN A 242 23.67 -5.33 -13.44
N LEU A 243 22.79 -4.46 -12.89
CA LEU A 243 23.22 -3.21 -12.26
C LEU A 243 24.10 -3.43 -11.02
N ALA A 244 23.85 -4.52 -10.28
CA ALA A 244 24.69 -4.90 -9.15
C ALA A 244 26.11 -5.28 -9.59
N ASP A 245 26.24 -6.00 -10.71
CA ASP A 245 27.55 -6.38 -11.29
C ASP A 245 28.31 -5.19 -11.88
N GLU A 246 27.61 -4.14 -12.30
CA GLU A 246 28.19 -2.90 -12.86
C GLU A 246 28.59 -1.88 -11.79
N ALA A 247 28.10 -2.02 -10.55
CA ALA A 247 28.36 -1.08 -9.46
C ALA A 247 29.82 -1.19 -8.95
N THR A 248 30.37 -0.08 -8.46
CA THR A 248 31.72 -0.03 -7.89
C THR A 248 31.78 -0.51 -6.43
N VAL A 249 30.64 -0.48 -5.74
CA VAL A 249 30.48 -1.02 -4.38
C VAL A 249 29.86 -2.42 -4.42
N PRO A 250 30.05 -3.26 -3.38
CA PRO A 250 29.38 -4.54 -3.28
C PRO A 250 27.85 -4.38 -3.24
N VAL A 251 27.13 -5.09 -4.12
CA VAL A 251 25.66 -5.10 -4.16
C VAL A 251 25.16 -6.54 -4.10
N HIS A 252 24.31 -6.85 -3.11
CA HIS A 252 23.71 -8.16 -2.91
C HIS A 252 22.23 -8.14 -3.26
N VAL A 253 21.78 -9.00 -4.20
CA VAL A 253 20.38 -9.14 -4.58
C VAL A 253 19.80 -10.39 -3.94
N LEU A 254 18.91 -10.22 -2.96
CA LEU A 254 18.26 -11.27 -2.20
C LEU A 254 16.84 -11.52 -2.71
N ALA A 255 16.59 -12.70 -3.24
CA ALA A 255 15.28 -13.06 -3.78
C ALA A 255 14.36 -13.61 -2.68
N ARG A 256 13.16 -13.05 -2.56
CA ARG A 256 12.07 -13.53 -1.70
C ARG A 256 12.49 -13.76 -0.23
N PRO A 257 13.01 -12.75 0.48
CA PRO A 257 13.27 -12.90 1.91
C PRO A 257 11.99 -13.25 2.66
N SER A 258 12.09 -14.00 3.74
CA SER A 258 11.00 -14.13 4.71
C SER A 258 10.75 -12.79 5.41
N ASP A 259 9.61 -12.66 6.10
CA ASP A 259 9.32 -11.47 6.91
C ASP A 259 10.39 -11.30 8.00
N ALA A 260 10.82 -12.39 8.67
CA ALA A 260 11.84 -12.34 9.70
C ALA A 260 13.17 -11.81 9.15
N LEU A 261 13.62 -12.35 8.00
CA LEU A 261 14.83 -11.87 7.35
C LEU A 261 14.70 -10.39 6.91
N LEU A 262 13.56 -10.00 6.38
CA LEU A 262 13.33 -8.60 5.98
C LEU A 262 13.41 -7.66 7.20
N TYR A 263 12.84 -8.04 8.33
CA TYR A 263 12.91 -7.22 9.55
C TYR A 263 14.31 -7.21 10.16
N ALA A 264 15.06 -8.33 10.10
CA ALA A 264 16.47 -8.36 10.48
C ALA A 264 17.35 -7.46 9.58
N LEU A 265 17.08 -7.45 8.26
CA LEU A 265 17.71 -6.53 7.32
C LEU A 265 17.41 -5.07 7.64
N TYR A 266 16.16 -4.72 8.02
CA TYR A 266 15.84 -3.37 8.48
C TYR A 266 16.63 -2.98 9.73
N GLN A 267 16.75 -3.88 10.72
CA GLN A 267 17.51 -3.62 11.94
C GLN A 267 19.02 -3.44 11.66
N GLN A 268 19.59 -4.23 10.77
CA GLN A 268 21.02 -4.17 10.46
C GLN A 268 21.36 -2.99 9.54
N ALA A 269 20.53 -2.69 8.55
CA ALA A 269 20.81 -1.69 7.53
C ALA A 269 21.29 -0.35 8.12
N HIS A 270 22.23 0.29 7.44
CA HIS A 270 22.60 1.69 7.72
C HIS A 270 21.40 2.61 7.53
N VAL A 271 20.69 2.40 6.42
CA VAL A 271 19.46 3.11 6.08
C VAL A 271 18.60 2.26 5.13
N TYR A 272 17.29 2.30 5.29
CA TYR A 272 16.35 1.78 4.31
C TYR A 272 15.92 2.89 3.34
N VAL A 273 16.13 2.69 2.06
CA VAL A 273 15.82 3.66 1.00
C VAL A 273 14.59 3.22 0.22
N PHE A 274 13.58 4.08 0.16
CA PHE A 274 12.33 3.84 -0.54
C PHE A 274 12.02 4.97 -1.54
N PRO A 275 12.53 4.89 -2.78
CA PRO A 275 12.43 5.98 -3.75
C PRO A 275 11.09 6.07 -4.47
N ALA A 276 10.22 5.07 -4.30
CA ALA A 276 8.93 5.02 -4.99
C ALA A 276 7.97 6.13 -4.54
N VAL A 277 7.21 6.68 -5.48
CA VAL A 277 6.01 7.46 -5.17
C VAL A 277 4.84 6.51 -4.96
N GLU A 278 4.40 6.38 -3.73
CA GLU A 278 3.33 5.46 -3.31
C GLU A 278 2.14 6.20 -2.68
N ASP A 279 0.99 5.55 -2.68
CA ASP A 279 -0.22 6.10 -2.08
C ASP A 279 -0.09 6.23 -0.55
N PHE A 280 0.64 5.30 0.12
CA PHE A 280 0.97 5.38 1.54
C PHE A 280 2.43 4.99 1.82
N GLY A 281 2.85 3.77 1.44
CA GLY A 281 4.19 3.25 1.77
C GLY A 281 4.21 2.47 3.09
N ILE A 282 3.65 1.27 3.11
CA ILE A 282 3.65 0.39 4.29
C ILE A 282 5.07 0.03 4.71
N MET A 283 5.95 -0.31 3.76
CA MET A 283 7.31 -0.78 4.05
C MET A 283 8.20 0.23 4.81
N PRO A 284 8.20 1.55 4.51
CA PRO A 284 8.88 2.53 5.37
C PRO A 284 8.37 2.57 6.81
N VAL A 285 7.08 2.33 7.04
CA VAL A 285 6.52 2.23 8.40
C VAL A 285 6.99 0.96 9.09
N GLU A 286 6.99 -0.19 8.40
CA GLU A 286 7.51 -1.47 8.90
C GLU A 286 9.00 -1.36 9.25
N ALA A 287 9.80 -0.71 8.38
CA ALA A 287 11.23 -0.49 8.61
C ALA A 287 11.48 0.33 9.88
N ARG A 288 10.74 1.42 10.08
CA ARG A 288 10.85 2.25 11.29
C ARG A 288 10.37 1.49 12.54
N ALA A 289 9.32 0.67 12.43
CA ALA A 289 8.87 -0.20 13.52
C ALA A 289 9.94 -1.23 13.93
N ALA A 290 10.75 -1.70 12.99
CA ALA A 290 11.92 -2.54 13.24
C ALA A 290 13.13 -1.76 13.80
N GLY A 291 13.12 -0.41 13.73
CA GLY A 291 14.20 0.46 14.23
C GLY A 291 15.14 0.99 13.15
N ALA A 292 14.82 0.83 11.87
CA ALA A 292 15.60 1.41 10.79
C ALA A 292 15.40 2.93 10.66
N ARG A 293 16.46 3.61 10.23
CA ARG A 293 16.35 4.95 9.63
C ARG A 293 15.88 4.80 8.20
N VAL A 294 15.08 5.75 7.69
CA VAL A 294 14.55 5.67 6.33
C VAL A 294 14.91 6.90 5.49
N VAL A 295 15.10 6.69 4.20
CA VAL A 295 15.13 7.75 3.19
C VAL A 295 13.99 7.50 2.21
N VAL A 296 13.05 8.43 2.12
CA VAL A 296 11.84 8.27 1.32
C VAL A 296 11.64 9.43 0.34
N ASN A 297 10.86 9.21 -0.70
CA ASN A 297 10.40 10.29 -1.56
C ASN A 297 9.40 11.16 -0.81
N ALA A 298 9.63 12.48 -0.77
CA ALA A 298 8.71 13.43 -0.17
C ALA A 298 7.37 13.51 -0.91
N LEU A 299 7.34 13.15 -2.21
CA LEU A 299 6.11 13.02 -2.97
C LEU A 299 5.48 11.66 -2.71
N GLY A 300 4.24 11.66 -2.27
CA GLY A 300 3.49 10.43 -1.93
C GLY A 300 3.27 10.26 -0.44
N GLY A 301 2.49 9.24 -0.08
CA GLY A 301 2.11 8.99 1.31
C GLY A 301 3.26 8.55 2.22
N ALA A 302 4.36 8.01 1.67
CA ALA A 302 5.51 7.62 2.47
C ALA A 302 6.15 8.81 3.20
N GLY A 303 6.28 9.95 2.51
CA GLY A 303 6.83 11.19 3.09
C GLY A 303 5.97 11.78 4.21
N GLU A 304 4.66 11.50 4.22
CA GLU A 304 3.73 12.04 5.22
C GLU A 304 3.92 11.41 6.62
N THR A 305 4.47 10.21 6.66
CA THR A 305 4.63 9.45 7.91
C THR A 305 6.01 9.64 8.54
N VAL A 306 6.99 10.17 7.81
CA VAL A 306 8.37 10.37 8.29
C VAL A 306 8.49 11.69 9.02
N ALA A 307 8.97 11.65 10.27
CA ALA A 307 9.40 12.83 11.01
C ALA A 307 10.83 13.17 10.58
N GLU A 308 10.97 14.13 9.65
CA GLU A 308 12.25 14.48 9.04
C GLU A 308 13.29 14.91 10.09
N GLY A 309 14.48 14.30 10.04
CA GLY A 309 15.55 14.50 11.03
C GLY A 309 15.38 13.72 12.34
N VAL A 310 14.24 13.07 12.57
CA VAL A 310 13.93 12.28 13.78
C VAL A 310 14.01 10.77 13.51
N ASP A 311 13.36 10.30 12.46
CA ASP A 311 13.32 8.87 12.10
C ASP A 311 13.61 8.60 10.62
N GLY A 312 13.91 9.64 9.84
CA GLY A 312 14.27 9.54 8.44
C GLY A 312 14.53 10.89 7.79
N LEU A 313 14.84 10.84 6.50
CA LEU A 313 15.00 11.99 5.63
C LEU A 313 14.11 11.84 4.39
N CYS A 314 13.67 12.98 3.85
CA CYS A 314 12.83 13.03 2.66
C CYS A 314 13.57 13.74 1.52
N PHE A 315 13.88 13.03 0.42
CA PHE A 315 14.36 13.70 -0.79
C PHE A 315 13.20 14.30 -1.60
N ARG A 316 13.43 15.47 -2.20
CA ARG A 316 12.38 16.24 -2.91
C ARG A 316 12.63 16.34 -4.40
N GLU A 317 13.87 16.16 -4.83
CA GLU A 317 14.25 16.25 -6.22
C GLU A 317 14.25 14.88 -6.89
N ASP A 318 13.66 14.76 -8.08
CA ASP A 318 13.53 13.50 -8.82
C ASP A 318 14.86 13.16 -9.55
N ARG A 319 15.93 12.96 -8.75
CA ARG A 319 17.28 12.61 -9.21
C ARG A 319 17.98 11.69 -8.20
N VAL A 320 18.83 10.80 -8.68
CA VAL A 320 19.54 9.81 -7.87
C VAL A 320 20.49 10.47 -6.87
N GLU A 321 21.11 11.58 -7.25
CA GLU A 321 22.05 12.34 -6.42
C GLU A 321 21.37 12.87 -5.14
N ALA A 322 20.09 13.28 -5.22
CA ALA A 322 19.34 13.70 -4.02
C ALA A 322 19.13 12.54 -3.03
N VAL A 323 18.98 11.32 -3.52
CA VAL A 323 18.94 10.12 -2.67
C VAL A 323 20.30 9.86 -2.03
N ALA A 324 21.39 9.97 -2.81
CA ALA A 324 22.75 9.79 -2.31
C ALA A 324 23.11 10.86 -1.25
N GLU A 325 22.71 12.11 -1.44
CA GLU A 325 22.87 13.19 -0.47
C GLU A 325 22.16 12.87 0.86
N CYS A 326 20.92 12.33 0.81
CA CYS A 326 20.22 11.86 2.00
C CYS A 326 20.92 10.68 2.68
N ILE A 327 21.46 9.72 1.90
CA ILE A 327 22.25 8.60 2.44
C ILE A 327 23.48 9.13 3.19
N ALA A 328 24.20 10.08 2.62
CA ALA A 328 25.39 10.67 3.25
C ALA A 328 25.04 11.49 4.51
N ALA A 329 23.85 12.08 4.57
CA ALA A 329 23.41 12.88 5.71
C ALA A 329 22.73 12.07 6.83
N ILE A 330 22.45 10.76 6.61
CA ILE A 330 21.59 9.96 7.48
C ILE A 330 22.16 9.75 8.89
N ASP A 331 23.47 9.89 9.10
CA ASP A 331 24.07 9.74 10.42
C ASP A 331 23.65 10.81 11.41
N GLY A 332 23.12 11.94 10.92
CA GLY A 332 22.46 12.95 11.75
C GLY A 332 21.09 12.53 12.32
N VAL A 333 20.53 11.42 11.85
CA VAL A 333 19.25 10.88 12.31
C VAL A 333 19.49 9.73 13.30
N PRO A 334 18.87 9.74 14.49
CA PRO A 334 19.00 8.65 15.46
C PRO A 334 18.53 7.31 14.85
N LYS A 335 19.27 6.23 15.11
CA LYS A 335 18.85 4.86 14.81
C LYS A 335 18.14 4.27 16.01
N GLY A 336 16.99 3.63 15.79
CA GLY A 336 16.24 3.01 16.87
C GLY A 336 14.73 3.11 16.64
N ARG A 337 13.96 2.48 17.51
CA ARG A 337 12.50 2.47 17.44
C ARG A 337 11.93 3.84 17.79
N ASN A 338 10.97 4.29 17.00
CA ASN A 338 10.25 5.53 17.26
C ASN A 338 8.81 5.20 17.71
N GLU A 339 8.42 5.69 18.90
CA GLU A 339 7.07 5.51 19.45
C GLU A 339 5.98 6.11 18.56
N ALA A 340 6.29 7.14 17.79
CA ALA A 340 5.33 7.74 16.85
C ALA A 340 4.80 6.74 15.80
N VAL A 341 5.57 5.67 15.48
CA VAL A 341 5.14 4.61 14.57
C VAL A 341 3.98 3.79 15.15
N ALA A 342 3.83 3.73 16.47
CA ALA A 342 2.72 3.04 17.14
C ALA A 342 1.35 3.65 16.78
N ALA A 343 1.30 4.94 16.44
CA ALA A 343 0.08 5.60 15.98
C ALA A 343 -0.46 5.00 14.66
N LEU A 344 0.39 4.32 13.89
CA LEU A 344 0.04 3.67 12.61
C LEU A 344 -0.34 2.18 12.78
N SER A 345 -0.57 1.74 14.02
CA SER A 345 -0.89 0.35 14.33
C SER A 345 -2.27 -0.09 13.82
N SER A 346 -2.43 -1.40 13.63
CA SER A 346 -3.71 -2.01 13.28
C SER A 346 -4.80 -1.72 14.34
N GLU A 347 -4.44 -1.62 15.63
CA GLU A 347 -5.40 -1.27 16.69
C GLU A 347 -5.93 0.16 16.53
N ASN A 348 -5.04 1.13 16.32
CA ASN A 348 -5.43 2.53 16.11
C ASN A 348 -6.27 2.67 14.82
N PHE A 349 -5.90 1.95 13.77
CA PHE A 349 -6.72 1.90 12.56
C PHE A 349 -8.15 1.44 12.86
N ARG A 350 -8.33 0.32 13.59
CA ARG A 350 -9.67 -0.16 13.97
C ARG A 350 -10.44 0.86 14.81
N GLN A 351 -9.76 1.55 15.71
CA GLN A 351 -10.41 2.60 16.51
C GLN A 351 -10.88 3.76 15.62
N HIS A 352 -10.03 4.27 14.73
CA HIS A 352 -10.41 5.35 13.80
C HIS A 352 -11.57 4.95 12.89
N ILE A 353 -11.63 3.68 12.46
CA ILE A 353 -12.75 3.17 11.65
C ILE A 353 -14.04 3.12 12.46
N ARG A 354 -13.99 2.65 13.73
CA ARG A 354 -15.17 2.66 14.62
C ARG A 354 -15.70 4.08 14.85
N ASP A 355 -14.81 5.01 15.16
CA ASP A 355 -15.16 6.40 15.42
C ASP A 355 -15.78 7.05 14.19
N TRP A 356 -15.15 6.86 13.03
CA TRP A 356 -15.64 7.38 11.74
C TRP A 356 -17.03 6.87 11.37
N VAL A 357 -17.27 5.57 11.52
CA VAL A 357 -18.58 4.97 11.25
C VAL A 357 -19.60 5.42 12.29
N GLY A 358 -19.23 5.47 13.57
CA GLY A 358 -20.09 5.93 14.66
C GLY A 358 -20.53 7.39 14.52
N GLU A 359 -19.63 8.29 14.11
CA GLU A 359 -19.95 9.69 13.83
C GLU A 359 -20.97 9.82 12.68
N GLY A 360 -20.77 9.07 11.59
CA GLY A 360 -21.65 9.16 10.43
C GLY A 360 -23.05 8.59 10.68
N ILE A 361 -23.17 7.49 11.45
CA ILE A 361 -24.47 6.90 11.81
C ILE A 361 -25.18 7.75 12.89
N GLY A 362 -24.43 8.35 13.82
CA GLY A 362 -24.98 9.15 14.92
C GLY A 362 -25.45 10.55 14.53
N THR A 363 -25.14 11.03 13.34
CA THR A 363 -25.53 12.36 12.81
C THR A 363 -26.76 12.32 11.91
N ALA A 364 -27.39 11.16 11.73
CA ALA A 364 -28.59 10.96 10.90
C ALA A 364 -29.88 11.19 11.68
#